data_68271dd829fd731058d337474491f359
#
_entry.id   68271dd829fd731058d337474491f359
#
_cell.length_a   1.000
_cell.length_b   1.000
_cell.length_c   1.000
_cell.angle_alpha   90.00
_cell.angle_beta   90.00
_cell.angle_gamma   90.00
#
_symmetry.space_group_name_H-M   'P 1'
#
loop_
_entity.id
_entity.type
_entity.pdbx_description
1 polymer ?
#
loop_
_entity_poly.entity_id
_entity_poly.type
_entity_poly.pdbx_seq_one_letter_code
_entity_poly.pdbx_strand_id
1 'polypeptide(L)'
;MTQKLYETDSYVQTFTAQVLACTPVQGGFAVVLDRTTFFPEGGGQPCDTGTLGAARVLAVHTDGTTITHTTDAPLTVGGTVEGCIDWPARLDAMQQHTGEHILSGTLHRLFGAENVGFHIGTPYVRMDTSIPLTAAQLAQAEAEANAAVRADTPVRCWVPDPETLAHTEYRSKKALDGDVRLVEAGGDCCACCGTHLARTGEVGLIKIISYAHYKSGMRLAVACGQRAYDAVAGIWADTEAAGRLLSSPVGSLAPALERLQNGETALKARLAALQNTLADAYAAAAEPGQPAVLWVDGADGDGLRRVAMSITAKTGAACCTLAPGGQGLAYALASAPGGDLREICKALNAAYQGRGGGKPGFCQGSLASGSFEQVKDFLLNTL
;
A
#
# COMPACT_ATOMS: atom_id res chain seq x y z
N MET A 1 -4.78 43.61 -9.11
CA MET A 1 -5.57 42.55 -8.40
C MET A 1 -6.24 41.70 -9.47
N THR A 2 -6.15 40.39 -9.35
CA THR A 2 -6.82 39.46 -10.29
C THR A 2 -8.21 39.11 -9.74
N GLN A 3 -9.25 39.24 -10.54
CA GLN A 3 -10.59 38.76 -10.15
C GLN A 3 -10.64 37.23 -10.17
N LYS A 4 -11.02 36.64 -9.03
CA LYS A 4 -11.05 35.20 -8.81
C LYS A 4 -12.43 34.64 -9.15
N LEU A 5 -12.64 34.18 -10.36
CA LEU A 5 -13.94 33.66 -10.83
C LEU A 5 -14.35 32.37 -10.11
N TYR A 6 -13.37 31.52 -9.74
CA TYR A 6 -13.60 30.25 -9.04
C TYR A 6 -14.15 30.42 -7.59
N GLU A 7 -14.00 31.61 -7.00
CA GLU A 7 -14.60 31.90 -5.68
C GLU A 7 -16.11 32.13 -5.78
N THR A 8 -16.58 32.66 -6.92
CA THR A 8 -18.00 32.89 -7.20
C THR A 8 -18.68 31.64 -7.72
N ASP A 9 -18.04 30.95 -8.67
CA ASP A 9 -18.54 29.69 -9.24
C ASP A 9 -17.37 28.77 -9.58
N SER A 10 -17.25 27.67 -8.86
CA SER A 10 -16.21 26.65 -9.04
C SER A 10 -16.39 25.81 -10.31
N TYR A 11 -17.56 25.91 -10.99
CA TYR A 11 -17.89 25.14 -12.19
C TYR A 11 -17.59 25.86 -13.51
N VAL A 12 -17.14 27.11 -13.47
CA VAL A 12 -16.71 27.84 -14.67
C VAL A 12 -15.47 27.16 -15.25
N GLN A 13 -15.62 26.55 -16.42
CA GLN A 13 -14.56 25.82 -17.13
C GLN A 13 -13.78 26.69 -18.10
N THR A 14 -14.45 27.65 -18.72
CA THR A 14 -13.87 28.57 -19.72
C THR A 14 -14.16 30.00 -19.37
N PHE A 15 -13.25 30.89 -19.71
CA PHE A 15 -13.38 32.34 -19.49
C PHE A 15 -12.54 33.12 -20.48
N THR A 16 -12.84 34.40 -20.61
CA THR A 16 -12.04 35.34 -21.39
C THR A 16 -11.41 36.36 -20.46
N ALA A 17 -10.12 36.67 -20.65
CA ALA A 17 -9.38 37.60 -19.84
C ALA A 17 -8.41 38.44 -20.64
N GLN A 18 -8.01 39.61 -20.10
CA GLN A 18 -6.91 40.42 -20.63
C GLN A 18 -5.59 40.03 -19.98
N VAL A 19 -4.54 39.92 -20.79
CA VAL A 19 -3.17 39.70 -20.34
C VAL A 19 -2.59 41.01 -19.81
N LEU A 20 -2.39 41.10 -18.51
CA LEU A 20 -1.84 42.30 -17.87
C LEU A 20 -0.31 42.32 -17.87
N ALA A 21 0.32 41.14 -17.75
CA ALA A 21 1.77 40.96 -17.76
C ALA A 21 2.15 39.57 -18.30
N CYS A 22 3.31 39.49 -18.94
CA CYS A 22 3.92 38.27 -19.40
C CYS A 22 5.45 38.42 -19.33
N THR A 23 6.11 37.71 -18.43
CA THR A 23 7.56 37.80 -18.21
C THR A 23 8.22 36.44 -18.27
N PRO A 24 9.40 36.29 -18.92
CA PRO A 24 10.15 35.04 -18.90
C PRO A 24 10.55 34.65 -17.49
N VAL A 25 10.40 33.37 -17.14
CA VAL A 25 10.85 32.76 -15.86
C VAL A 25 11.51 31.42 -16.14
N GLN A 26 12.15 30.86 -15.14
CA GLN A 26 12.70 29.52 -15.29
C GLN A 26 11.57 28.50 -15.56
N GLY A 27 11.64 27.82 -16.69
CA GLY A 27 10.66 26.80 -17.08
C GLY A 27 9.46 27.31 -17.86
N GLY A 28 9.43 28.60 -18.23
CA GLY A 28 8.32 29.14 -19.04
C GLY A 28 8.12 30.66 -18.93
N PHE A 29 6.87 31.07 -18.81
CA PHE A 29 6.47 32.49 -18.74
C PHE A 29 5.49 32.69 -17.58
N ALA A 30 5.73 33.70 -16.76
CA ALA A 30 4.81 34.14 -15.71
C ALA A 30 3.79 35.13 -16.34
N VAL A 31 2.53 34.71 -16.35
CA VAL A 31 1.41 35.46 -16.96
C VAL A 31 0.46 35.92 -15.86
N VAL A 32 0.12 37.19 -15.84
CA VAL A 32 -0.90 37.80 -14.97
C VAL A 32 -2.08 38.23 -15.82
N LEU A 33 -3.29 37.86 -15.35
CA LEU A 33 -4.57 38.19 -16.00
C LEU A 33 -5.40 39.13 -15.13
N ASP A 34 -6.34 39.88 -15.76
CA ASP A 34 -7.33 40.69 -15.04
C ASP A 34 -8.31 39.84 -14.24
N ARG A 35 -8.62 38.64 -14.74
CA ARG A 35 -9.50 37.64 -14.08
C ARG A 35 -9.07 36.23 -14.44
N THR A 36 -9.45 35.26 -13.63
CA THR A 36 -9.14 33.86 -13.87
C THR A 36 -10.09 32.90 -13.17
N THR A 37 -10.36 31.75 -13.79
CA THR A 37 -10.99 30.61 -13.14
C THR A 37 -9.98 29.57 -12.61
N PHE A 38 -8.69 29.70 -12.99
CA PHE A 38 -7.64 28.81 -12.49
C PHE A 38 -7.44 28.99 -10.98
N PHE A 39 -7.62 27.92 -10.23
CA PHE A 39 -7.35 27.87 -8.79
C PHE A 39 -5.84 27.81 -8.56
N PRO A 40 -5.25 28.70 -7.75
CA PRO A 40 -3.84 28.59 -7.35
C PRO A 40 -3.67 27.52 -6.28
N GLU A 41 -2.48 26.92 -6.18
CA GLU A 41 -2.17 25.99 -5.11
C GLU A 41 -2.42 26.63 -3.74
N GLY A 42 -3.21 25.95 -2.90
CA GLY A 42 -3.51 26.47 -1.57
C GLY A 42 -4.40 25.55 -0.74
N GLY A 43 -4.29 25.64 0.60
CA GLY A 43 -5.14 24.87 1.51
C GLY A 43 -5.03 23.35 1.39
N GLY A 44 -3.94 22.83 0.82
CA GLY A 44 -3.76 21.39 0.57
C GLY A 44 -4.37 20.89 -0.75
N GLN A 45 -4.99 21.78 -1.53
CA GLN A 45 -5.46 21.50 -2.87
C GLN A 45 -4.41 21.93 -3.91
N PRO A 46 -4.07 21.10 -4.91
CA PRO A 46 -3.18 21.46 -6.01
C PRO A 46 -3.79 22.56 -6.88
N CYS A 47 -2.94 23.30 -7.59
CA CYS A 47 -3.41 24.25 -8.58
C CYS A 47 -4.04 23.55 -9.78
N ASP A 48 -4.88 24.30 -10.50
CA ASP A 48 -5.39 23.84 -11.78
C ASP A 48 -4.33 23.85 -12.88
N THR A 49 -4.56 23.01 -13.86
CA THR A 49 -3.89 23.01 -15.16
C THR A 49 -4.91 23.29 -16.26
N GLY A 50 -4.43 23.49 -17.50
CA GLY A 50 -5.28 23.77 -18.65
C GLY A 50 -4.56 24.60 -19.69
N THR A 51 -5.29 25.50 -20.38
CA THR A 51 -4.74 26.32 -21.48
C THR A 51 -5.15 27.78 -21.36
N LEU A 52 -4.28 28.69 -21.84
CA LEU A 52 -4.53 30.09 -22.12
C LEU A 52 -4.24 30.31 -23.59
N GLY A 53 -5.29 30.31 -24.42
CA GLY A 53 -5.14 30.23 -25.88
C GLY A 53 -4.40 28.94 -26.27
N ALA A 54 -3.26 29.10 -26.97
CA ALA A 54 -2.42 27.96 -27.36
C ALA A 54 -1.38 27.56 -26.30
N ALA A 55 -1.17 28.38 -25.27
CA ALA A 55 -0.19 28.10 -24.22
C ALA A 55 -0.78 27.18 -23.14
N ARG A 56 -0.01 26.20 -22.68
CA ARG A 56 -0.39 25.33 -21.56
C ARG A 56 -0.06 26.01 -20.22
N VAL A 57 -0.98 25.94 -19.26
CA VAL A 57 -0.78 26.36 -17.89
C VAL A 57 -0.16 25.21 -17.11
N LEU A 58 1.06 25.39 -16.62
CA LEU A 58 1.86 24.40 -15.91
C LEU A 58 1.70 24.50 -14.39
N ALA A 59 1.54 25.72 -13.86
CA ALA A 59 1.35 26.01 -12.46
C ALA A 59 0.61 27.33 -12.26
N VAL A 60 -0.09 27.46 -11.13
CA VAL A 60 -0.79 28.69 -10.75
C VAL A 60 -0.48 29.00 -9.29
N HIS A 61 -0.01 30.21 -9.00
CA HIS A 61 0.36 30.68 -7.66
C HIS A 61 -0.33 32.00 -7.33
N THR A 62 -0.42 32.32 -6.07
CA THR A 62 -0.98 33.60 -5.61
C THR A 62 -0.12 34.22 -4.52
N ASP A 63 -0.01 35.55 -4.53
CA ASP A 63 0.50 36.37 -3.42
C ASP A 63 -0.63 36.89 -2.50
N GLY A 64 -1.87 36.42 -2.72
CA GLY A 64 -3.08 36.87 -2.04
C GLY A 64 -3.91 37.85 -2.89
N THR A 65 -3.29 38.71 -3.69
CA THR A 65 -3.95 39.76 -4.51
C THR A 65 -3.85 39.50 -5.99
N THR A 66 -2.74 38.93 -6.41
CA THR A 66 -2.42 38.64 -7.82
C THR A 66 -2.29 37.14 -8.03
N ILE A 67 -2.86 36.63 -9.12
CA ILE A 67 -2.70 35.25 -9.53
C ILE A 67 -1.76 35.20 -10.74
N THR A 68 -0.68 34.43 -10.59
CA THR A 68 0.34 34.23 -11.61
C THR A 68 0.22 32.83 -12.18
N HIS A 69 0.06 32.73 -13.51
CA HIS A 69 0.01 31.50 -14.27
C HIS A 69 1.38 31.24 -14.91
N THR A 70 2.00 30.11 -14.64
CA THR A 70 3.21 29.68 -15.36
C THR A 70 2.79 28.94 -16.63
N THR A 71 3.17 29.47 -17.80
CA THR A 71 2.82 28.89 -19.10
C THR A 71 4.05 28.43 -19.87
N ASP A 72 3.90 27.46 -20.77
CA ASP A 72 4.99 26.94 -21.63
C ASP A 72 5.31 27.84 -22.84
N ALA A 73 4.43 28.78 -23.16
CA ALA A 73 4.61 29.73 -24.25
C ALA A 73 4.19 31.14 -23.82
N PRO A 74 4.77 32.21 -24.44
CA PRO A 74 4.43 33.61 -24.11
C PRO A 74 3.05 34.01 -24.61
N LEU A 75 2.43 34.97 -23.92
CA LEU A 75 1.20 35.60 -24.31
C LEU A 75 1.43 37.10 -24.58
N THR A 76 0.67 37.67 -25.49
CA THR A 76 0.77 39.10 -25.88
C THR A 76 0.14 39.96 -24.79
N VAL A 77 0.94 40.78 -24.13
CA VAL A 77 0.46 41.75 -23.12
C VAL A 77 -0.52 42.77 -23.78
N GLY A 78 -1.62 43.04 -23.08
CA GLY A 78 -2.73 43.88 -23.60
C GLY A 78 -3.69 43.11 -24.52
N GLY A 79 -3.35 41.89 -24.93
CA GLY A 79 -4.22 41.03 -25.73
C GLY A 79 -5.29 40.35 -24.88
N THR A 80 -6.35 39.90 -25.57
CA THR A 80 -7.40 39.06 -24.95
C THR A 80 -7.07 37.60 -25.20
N VAL A 81 -7.25 36.76 -24.17
CA VAL A 81 -7.01 35.32 -24.23
C VAL A 81 -8.21 34.57 -23.71
N GLU A 82 -8.53 33.44 -24.30
CA GLU A 82 -9.48 32.46 -23.79
C GLU A 82 -8.74 31.46 -22.88
N GLY A 83 -9.24 31.28 -21.68
CA GLY A 83 -8.74 30.28 -20.72
C GLY A 83 -9.69 29.09 -20.60
N CYS A 84 -9.13 27.89 -20.53
CA CYS A 84 -9.86 26.65 -20.33
C CYS A 84 -9.11 25.79 -19.32
N ILE A 85 -9.76 25.44 -18.21
CA ILE A 85 -9.18 24.56 -17.20
C ILE A 85 -9.30 23.09 -17.61
N ASP A 86 -8.41 22.24 -17.06
CA ASP A 86 -8.58 20.78 -17.07
C ASP A 86 -9.72 20.41 -16.11
N TRP A 87 -10.93 20.33 -16.66
CA TRP A 87 -12.12 20.08 -15.85
C TRP A 87 -12.10 18.74 -15.12
N PRO A 88 -11.68 17.60 -15.72
CA PRO A 88 -11.52 16.35 -15.00
C PRO A 88 -10.64 16.48 -13.75
N ALA A 89 -9.51 17.17 -13.84
CA ALA A 89 -8.61 17.39 -12.70
C ALA A 89 -9.25 18.29 -11.63
N ARG A 90 -9.94 19.37 -12.05
CA ARG A 90 -10.67 20.26 -11.14
C ARG A 90 -11.79 19.51 -10.41
N LEU A 91 -12.60 18.74 -11.12
CA LEU A 91 -13.70 17.97 -10.55
C LEU A 91 -13.18 16.96 -9.53
N ASP A 92 -12.12 16.25 -9.87
CA ASP A 92 -11.46 15.33 -8.92
C ASP A 92 -10.99 16.08 -7.67
N ALA A 93 -10.30 17.21 -7.80
CA ALA A 93 -9.87 18.01 -6.66
C ALA A 93 -11.05 18.47 -5.78
N MET A 94 -12.17 18.90 -6.40
CA MET A 94 -13.40 19.29 -5.68
C MET A 94 -14.03 18.10 -4.96
N GLN A 95 -14.05 16.89 -5.58
CA GLN A 95 -14.54 15.67 -4.94
C GLN A 95 -13.70 15.30 -3.73
N GLN A 96 -12.36 15.35 -3.86
CA GLN A 96 -11.46 15.06 -2.74
C GLN A 96 -11.64 16.08 -1.61
N HIS A 97 -11.71 17.38 -1.94
CA HIS A 97 -11.77 18.44 -0.95
C HIS A 97 -13.12 18.46 -0.20
N THR A 98 -14.23 18.39 -0.94
CA THR A 98 -15.58 18.36 -0.34
C THR A 98 -15.77 17.09 0.49
N GLY A 99 -15.29 15.94 0.00
CA GLY A 99 -15.34 14.67 0.75
C GLY A 99 -14.50 14.71 2.03
N GLU A 100 -13.35 15.38 2.01
CA GLU A 100 -12.55 15.60 3.21
C GLU A 100 -13.30 16.45 4.25
N HIS A 101 -13.94 17.55 3.83
CA HIS A 101 -14.74 18.36 4.73
C HIS A 101 -15.85 17.57 5.42
N ILE A 102 -16.59 16.78 4.66
CA ILE A 102 -17.66 15.92 5.20
C ILE A 102 -17.09 14.90 6.20
N LEU A 103 -15.98 14.23 5.85
CA LEU A 103 -15.38 13.23 6.73
C LEU A 103 -14.76 13.86 7.97
N SER A 104 -14.01 14.96 7.84
CA SER A 104 -13.38 15.65 8.98
C SER A 104 -14.41 16.27 9.92
N GLY A 105 -15.49 16.85 9.36
CA GLY A 105 -16.61 17.35 10.15
C GLY A 105 -17.32 16.22 10.91
N THR A 106 -17.52 15.08 10.27
CA THR A 106 -18.10 13.89 10.91
C THR A 106 -17.20 13.36 12.04
N LEU A 107 -15.89 13.27 11.83
CA LEU A 107 -14.93 12.86 12.86
C LEU A 107 -14.89 13.82 14.04
N HIS A 108 -14.95 15.14 13.77
CA HIS A 108 -15.04 16.14 14.82
C HIS A 108 -16.33 16.00 15.62
N ARG A 109 -17.46 15.94 14.96
CA ARG A 109 -18.78 15.85 15.61
C ARG A 109 -18.93 14.58 16.46
N LEU A 110 -18.45 13.44 15.99
CA LEU A 110 -18.61 12.15 16.69
C LEU A 110 -17.58 11.95 17.81
N PHE A 111 -16.35 12.39 17.60
CA PHE A 111 -15.23 11.99 18.46
C PHE A 111 -14.35 13.16 18.93
N GLY A 112 -14.65 14.41 18.55
CA GLY A 112 -13.79 15.55 18.83
C GLY A 112 -12.44 15.50 18.12
N ALA A 113 -12.32 14.71 17.05
CA ALA A 113 -11.09 14.55 16.30
C ALA A 113 -10.92 15.67 15.28
N GLU A 114 -9.94 16.56 15.50
CA GLU A 114 -9.62 17.64 14.59
C GLU A 114 -8.75 17.17 13.42
N ASN A 115 -8.99 17.75 12.24
CA ASN A 115 -8.06 17.64 11.12
C ASN A 115 -6.88 18.59 11.32
N VAL A 116 -5.70 18.04 11.63
CA VAL A 116 -4.45 18.78 11.87
C VAL A 116 -3.50 18.77 10.68
N GLY A 117 -3.84 18.08 9.59
CA GLY A 117 -3.06 18.04 8.36
C GLY A 117 -3.88 17.49 7.19
N PHE A 118 -3.80 18.17 6.03
CA PHE A 118 -4.54 17.81 4.84
C PHE A 118 -3.71 18.08 3.59
N HIS A 119 -3.74 17.14 2.64
CA HIS A 119 -3.12 17.31 1.34
C HIS A 119 -3.78 16.37 0.32
N ILE A 120 -4.23 16.93 -0.80
CA ILE A 120 -4.73 16.17 -1.94
C ILE A 120 -3.53 15.66 -2.75
N GLY A 121 -3.02 14.48 -2.38
CA GLY A 121 -1.96 13.78 -3.08
C GLY A 121 -2.51 12.80 -4.13
N THR A 122 -1.60 12.11 -4.80
CA THR A 122 -1.91 11.00 -5.71
C THR A 122 -1.28 9.72 -5.12
N PRO A 123 -1.99 8.60 -5.07
CA PRO A 123 -3.37 8.39 -5.51
C PRO A 123 -4.43 8.80 -4.47
N TYR A 124 -4.07 9.09 -3.20
CA TYR A 124 -4.99 9.32 -2.10
C TYR A 124 -4.77 10.66 -1.42
N VAL A 125 -5.84 11.17 -0.84
CA VAL A 125 -5.81 12.28 0.11
C VAL A 125 -5.17 11.81 1.40
N ARG A 126 -4.23 12.60 1.92
CA ARG A 126 -3.70 12.43 3.27
C ARG A 126 -4.43 13.36 4.24
N MET A 127 -5.00 12.79 5.29
CA MET A 127 -5.62 13.53 6.39
C MET A 127 -5.03 13.04 7.71
N ASP A 128 -4.58 13.97 8.55
CA ASP A 128 -4.02 13.68 9.87
C ASP A 128 -5.02 14.15 10.96
N THR A 129 -5.34 13.27 11.92
CA THR A 129 -6.23 13.57 13.03
C THR A 129 -5.45 13.97 14.30
N SER A 130 -6.08 14.75 15.18
CA SER A 130 -5.47 15.21 16.45
C SER A 130 -5.39 14.11 17.51
N ILE A 131 -6.24 13.10 17.45
CA ILE A 131 -6.35 12.01 18.41
C ILE A 131 -6.34 10.65 17.69
N PRO A 132 -5.92 9.56 18.37
CA PRO A 132 -6.04 8.22 17.83
C PRO A 132 -7.51 7.77 17.79
N LEU A 133 -7.86 6.97 16.77
CA LEU A 133 -9.20 6.44 16.54
C LEU A 133 -9.11 4.92 16.34
N THR A 134 -10.10 4.21 16.84
CA THR A 134 -10.22 2.77 16.61
C THR A 134 -10.77 2.47 15.22
N ALA A 135 -10.56 1.24 14.72
CA ALA A 135 -11.15 0.78 13.45
C ALA A 135 -12.68 0.92 13.43
N ALA A 136 -13.34 0.66 14.56
CA ALA A 136 -14.80 0.80 14.68
C ALA A 136 -15.26 2.26 14.57
N GLN A 137 -14.53 3.19 15.19
CA GLN A 137 -14.81 4.64 15.08
C GLN A 137 -14.60 5.16 13.66
N LEU A 138 -13.54 4.71 12.99
CA LEU A 138 -13.29 5.07 11.58
C LEU A 138 -14.37 4.51 10.67
N ALA A 139 -14.81 3.27 10.87
CA ALA A 139 -15.89 2.66 10.10
C ALA A 139 -17.23 3.39 10.34
N GLN A 140 -17.53 3.80 11.57
CA GLN A 140 -18.70 4.60 11.89
C GLN A 140 -18.65 5.97 11.20
N ALA A 141 -17.53 6.68 11.29
CA ALA A 141 -17.37 7.99 10.63
C ALA A 141 -17.51 7.88 9.10
N GLU A 142 -16.91 6.86 8.49
CA GLU A 142 -17.05 6.59 7.05
C GLU A 142 -18.53 6.34 6.66
N ALA A 143 -19.24 5.55 7.46
CA ALA A 143 -20.64 5.24 7.20
C ALA A 143 -21.54 6.50 7.30
N GLU A 144 -21.34 7.35 8.32
CA GLU A 144 -22.08 8.60 8.49
C GLU A 144 -21.70 9.66 7.45
N ALA A 145 -20.42 9.79 7.11
CA ALA A 145 -19.97 10.67 6.03
C ALA A 145 -20.64 10.29 4.68
N ASN A 146 -20.70 9.00 4.38
CA ASN A 146 -21.42 8.52 3.20
C ASN A 146 -22.96 8.66 3.30
N ALA A 147 -23.53 8.71 4.50
CA ALA A 147 -24.94 9.06 4.68
C ALA A 147 -25.18 10.54 4.32
N ALA A 148 -24.26 11.46 4.70
CA ALA A 148 -24.32 12.86 4.30
C ALA A 148 -24.15 13.04 2.77
N VAL A 149 -23.30 12.24 2.13
CA VAL A 149 -23.19 12.20 0.65
C VAL A 149 -24.54 11.79 0.03
N ARG A 150 -25.15 10.72 0.50
CA ARG A 150 -26.44 10.23 -0.02
C ARG A 150 -27.63 11.18 0.24
N ALA A 151 -27.54 12.02 1.27
CA ALA A 151 -28.56 13.02 1.56
C ALA A 151 -28.61 14.13 0.50
N ASP A 152 -27.55 14.28 -0.30
CA ASP A 152 -27.44 15.19 -1.43
C ASP A 152 -27.88 16.63 -1.07
N THR A 153 -27.31 17.16 0.01
CA THR A 153 -27.61 18.52 0.46
C THR A 153 -26.73 19.57 -0.26
N PRO A 154 -27.20 20.81 -0.41
CA PRO A 154 -26.38 21.88 -0.96
C PRO A 154 -25.09 22.10 -0.16
N VAL A 155 -23.98 22.34 -0.87
CA VAL A 155 -22.73 22.87 -0.29
C VAL A 155 -22.73 24.36 -0.47
N ARG A 156 -22.60 25.09 0.64
CA ARG A 156 -22.60 26.57 0.61
C ARG A 156 -21.19 27.10 0.81
N CYS A 157 -20.78 27.98 -0.11
CA CYS A 157 -19.52 28.70 0.00
C CYS A 157 -19.84 30.20 0.02
N TRP A 158 -19.42 30.94 1.07
CA TRP A 158 -19.71 32.36 1.16
C TRP A 158 -18.70 33.10 2.03
N VAL A 159 -18.66 34.42 1.90
CA VAL A 159 -17.93 35.29 2.80
C VAL A 159 -18.99 36.01 3.64
N PRO A 160 -19.15 35.68 4.93
CA PRO A 160 -20.11 36.37 5.81
C PRO A 160 -19.65 37.79 6.11
N ASP A 161 -20.59 38.67 6.35
CA ASP A 161 -20.28 39.97 6.98
C ASP A 161 -19.75 39.76 8.41
N PRO A 162 -19.08 40.77 9.02
CA PRO A 162 -18.48 40.64 10.36
C PRO A 162 -19.47 40.27 11.47
N GLU A 163 -20.71 40.73 11.39
CA GLU A 163 -21.75 40.44 12.38
C GLU A 163 -22.19 38.98 12.26
N THR A 164 -22.46 38.49 11.03
CA THR A 164 -22.78 37.13 10.75
C THR A 164 -21.64 36.18 11.14
N LEU A 165 -20.38 36.56 10.82
CA LEU A 165 -19.19 35.76 11.18
C LEU A 165 -19.07 35.60 12.71
N ALA A 166 -19.29 36.64 13.47
CA ALA A 166 -19.20 36.61 14.93
C ALA A 166 -20.23 35.65 15.59
N HIS A 167 -21.35 35.36 14.91
CA HIS A 167 -22.40 34.46 15.39
C HIS A 167 -22.41 33.08 14.70
N THR A 168 -21.51 32.83 13.74
CA THR A 168 -21.41 31.57 13.04
C THR A 168 -20.40 30.67 13.73
N GLU A 169 -20.82 29.49 14.18
CA GLU A 169 -19.90 28.45 14.63
C GLU A 169 -19.22 27.80 13.41
N TYR A 170 -17.89 27.87 13.36
CA TYR A 170 -17.12 27.24 12.30
C TYR A 170 -15.77 26.74 12.81
N ARG A 171 -15.25 25.71 12.16
CA ARG A 171 -13.90 25.19 12.43
C ARG A 171 -12.86 25.96 11.62
N SER A 172 -11.70 26.19 12.21
CA SER A 172 -10.54 26.75 11.49
C SER A 172 -9.25 26.13 11.98
N LYS A 173 -8.33 25.84 11.04
CA LYS A 173 -6.99 25.33 11.35
C LYS A 173 -6.02 26.40 11.80
N LYS A 174 -6.35 27.69 11.61
CA LYS A 174 -5.50 28.84 11.90
C LYS A 174 -6.35 30.00 12.40
N ALA A 175 -5.72 30.90 13.16
CA ALA A 175 -6.29 32.24 13.38
C ALA A 175 -6.35 32.94 11.99
N LEU A 176 -7.47 33.56 11.68
CA LEU A 176 -7.72 34.23 10.40
C LEU A 176 -7.89 35.72 10.63
N ASP A 177 -7.18 36.52 9.82
CA ASP A 177 -7.33 37.96 9.77
C ASP A 177 -7.99 38.34 8.41
N GLY A 178 -8.92 39.32 8.44
CA GLY A 178 -9.62 39.81 7.26
C GLY A 178 -10.86 38.99 6.88
N ASP A 179 -11.18 38.98 5.59
CA ASP A 179 -12.36 38.29 5.05
C ASP A 179 -12.21 36.76 5.13
N VAL A 180 -13.09 36.13 5.93
CA VAL A 180 -13.12 34.70 6.15
C VAL A 180 -14.15 34.06 5.22
N ARG A 181 -13.69 33.23 4.25
CA ARG A 181 -14.59 32.42 3.44
C ARG A 181 -14.94 31.15 4.17
N LEU A 182 -16.24 30.89 4.33
CA LEU A 182 -16.79 29.70 4.96
C LEU A 182 -17.31 28.71 3.92
N VAL A 183 -17.19 27.43 4.26
CA VAL A 183 -17.73 26.30 3.49
C VAL A 183 -18.56 25.44 4.44
N GLU A 184 -19.84 25.28 4.10
CA GLU A 184 -20.78 24.40 4.81
C GLU A 184 -21.06 23.18 3.93
N ALA A 185 -20.74 21.98 4.44
CA ALA A 185 -20.92 20.73 3.72
C ALA A 185 -21.22 19.56 4.68
N GLY A 186 -22.33 18.86 4.45
CA GLY A 186 -22.66 17.65 5.21
C GLY A 186 -22.87 17.86 6.72
N GLY A 187 -23.32 19.06 7.11
CA GLY A 187 -23.57 19.43 8.51
C GLY A 187 -22.34 19.95 9.26
N ASP A 188 -21.25 20.23 8.57
CA ASP A 188 -20.06 20.89 9.10
C ASP A 188 -19.84 22.23 8.42
N CYS A 189 -19.33 23.21 9.16
CA CYS A 189 -18.95 24.51 8.66
C CYS A 189 -17.48 24.79 8.99
N CYS A 190 -16.66 25.13 8.00
CA CYS A 190 -15.29 25.49 8.26
C CYS A 190 -14.75 26.56 7.31
N ALA A 191 -13.70 27.23 7.76
CA ALA A 191 -12.99 28.24 6.97
C ALA A 191 -12.13 27.56 5.89
N CYS A 192 -12.41 27.86 4.61
CA CYS A 192 -11.70 27.27 3.48
C CYS A 192 -11.74 28.17 2.25
N CYS A 193 -10.58 28.29 1.57
CA CYS A 193 -10.46 29.03 0.29
C CYS A 193 -10.50 28.13 -0.95
N GLY A 194 -10.58 26.80 -0.78
CA GLY A 194 -10.56 25.83 -1.90
C GLY A 194 -11.84 25.86 -2.74
N THR A 195 -11.79 25.11 -3.85
CA THR A 195 -12.98 24.88 -4.68
C THR A 195 -13.76 23.67 -4.19
N HIS A 196 -15.08 23.75 -4.24
CA HIS A 196 -15.98 22.73 -3.72
C HIS A 196 -17.08 22.40 -4.72
N LEU A 197 -17.67 21.21 -4.55
CA LEU A 197 -18.86 20.77 -5.26
C LEU A 197 -20.09 21.60 -4.84
N ALA A 198 -21.12 21.65 -5.67
CA ALA A 198 -22.36 22.35 -5.36
C ALA A 198 -23.25 21.57 -4.40
N ARG A 199 -23.16 20.23 -4.42
CA ARG A 199 -23.96 19.32 -3.59
C ARG A 199 -23.12 18.19 -3.03
N THR A 200 -23.47 17.71 -1.84
CA THR A 200 -22.75 16.59 -1.20
C THR A 200 -22.84 15.29 -2.00
N GLY A 201 -23.94 15.07 -2.75
CA GLY A 201 -24.12 13.89 -3.61
C GLY A 201 -23.09 13.77 -4.75
N GLU A 202 -22.55 14.88 -5.23
CA GLU A 202 -21.53 14.89 -6.28
C GLU A 202 -20.17 14.34 -5.82
N VAL A 203 -19.96 14.20 -4.50
CA VAL A 203 -18.80 13.47 -3.95
C VAL A 203 -18.83 12.00 -4.35
N GLY A 204 -20.04 11.41 -4.50
CA GLY A 204 -20.23 10.01 -4.88
C GLY A 204 -19.94 9.04 -3.74
N LEU A 205 -18.69 8.77 -3.43
CA LEU A 205 -18.26 7.85 -2.38
C LEU A 205 -17.07 8.44 -1.60
N ILE A 206 -17.08 8.29 -0.28
CA ILE A 206 -15.93 8.55 0.60
C ILE A 206 -15.44 7.21 1.12
N LYS A 207 -14.14 6.90 0.91
CA LYS A 207 -13.53 5.65 1.38
C LYS A 207 -12.23 5.92 2.13
N ILE A 208 -12.14 5.42 3.36
CA ILE A 208 -10.89 5.33 4.10
C ILE A 208 -10.15 4.09 3.57
N ILE A 209 -9.05 4.30 2.85
CA ILE A 209 -8.28 3.23 2.20
C ILE A 209 -7.35 2.55 3.21
N SER A 210 -6.68 3.35 4.03
CA SER A 210 -5.79 2.86 5.09
C SER A 210 -5.61 3.90 6.19
N TYR A 211 -5.13 3.45 7.32
CA TYR A 211 -4.82 4.32 8.45
C TYR A 211 -3.65 3.77 9.26
N ALA A 212 -2.89 4.65 9.87
CA ALA A 212 -1.78 4.32 10.76
C ALA A 212 -1.66 5.35 11.87
N HIS A 213 -1.08 4.95 13.00
CA HIS A 213 -0.75 5.89 14.08
C HIS A 213 0.27 6.91 13.57
N TYR A 214 0.02 8.18 13.82
CA TYR A 214 0.91 9.27 13.43
C TYR A 214 0.91 10.38 14.47
N LYS A 215 2.09 10.65 15.06
CA LYS A 215 2.25 11.61 16.18
C LYS A 215 1.27 11.28 17.32
N SER A 216 0.46 12.26 17.74
CA SER A 216 -0.57 12.10 18.77
C SER A 216 -1.89 11.53 18.26
N GLY A 217 -2.05 11.33 16.96
CA GLY A 217 -3.29 10.91 16.31
C GLY A 217 -3.10 9.82 15.27
N MET A 218 -3.85 9.94 14.18
CA MET A 218 -3.82 9.00 13.06
C MET A 218 -3.53 9.73 11.77
N ARG A 219 -2.86 9.05 10.84
CA ARG A 219 -2.79 9.42 9.43
C ARG A 219 -3.71 8.51 8.63
N LEU A 220 -4.65 9.12 7.92
CA LEU A 220 -5.60 8.44 7.06
C LEU A 220 -5.22 8.66 5.60
N ALA A 221 -5.30 7.60 4.80
CA ALA A 221 -5.37 7.70 3.34
C ALA A 221 -6.85 7.60 2.95
N VAL A 222 -7.36 8.65 2.32
CA VAL A 222 -8.77 8.77 1.96
C VAL A 222 -8.90 8.96 0.44
N ALA A 223 -9.92 8.38 -0.14
CA ALA A 223 -10.29 8.61 -1.53
C ALA A 223 -11.77 9.01 -1.59
N CYS A 224 -12.09 9.94 -2.49
CA CYS A 224 -13.46 10.37 -2.75
C CYS A 224 -13.76 10.26 -4.25
N GLY A 225 -15.05 10.13 -4.61
CA GLY A 225 -15.51 10.12 -5.98
C GLY A 225 -14.91 9.01 -6.83
N GLN A 226 -14.42 9.37 -8.00
CA GLN A 226 -13.84 8.40 -8.95
C GLN A 226 -12.66 7.64 -8.34
N ARG A 227 -11.80 8.29 -7.58
CA ARG A 227 -10.67 7.61 -6.90
C ARG A 227 -11.12 6.54 -5.93
N ALA A 228 -12.22 6.78 -5.18
CA ALA A 228 -12.79 5.79 -4.27
C ALA A 228 -13.39 4.61 -5.04
N TYR A 229 -14.09 4.87 -6.14
CA TYR A 229 -14.61 3.84 -7.02
C TYR A 229 -13.48 2.96 -7.59
N ASP A 230 -12.42 3.58 -8.13
CA ASP A 230 -11.29 2.86 -8.72
C ASP A 230 -10.57 1.99 -7.68
N ALA A 231 -10.38 2.50 -6.47
CA ALA A 231 -9.78 1.74 -5.36
C ALA A 231 -10.64 0.52 -4.99
N VAL A 232 -11.95 0.68 -4.87
CA VAL A 232 -12.88 -0.43 -4.55
C VAL A 232 -12.94 -1.43 -5.71
N ALA A 233 -13.00 -0.95 -6.96
CA ALA A 233 -13.01 -1.80 -8.15
C ALA A 233 -11.73 -2.63 -8.28
N GLY A 234 -10.57 -2.04 -7.96
CA GLY A 234 -9.28 -2.75 -7.92
C GLY A 234 -9.28 -3.88 -6.88
N ILE A 235 -9.70 -3.59 -5.64
CA ILE A 235 -9.82 -4.60 -4.58
C ILE A 235 -10.79 -5.71 -4.97
N TRP A 236 -11.90 -5.35 -5.63
CA TRP A 236 -12.86 -6.34 -6.12
C TRP A 236 -12.25 -7.27 -7.16
N ALA A 237 -11.52 -6.73 -8.14
CA ALA A 237 -10.84 -7.52 -9.18
C ALA A 237 -9.81 -8.49 -8.59
N ASP A 238 -8.99 -8.04 -7.62
CA ASP A 238 -8.04 -8.88 -6.90
C ASP A 238 -8.75 -9.98 -6.10
N THR A 239 -9.87 -9.64 -5.47
CA THR A 239 -10.68 -10.58 -4.71
C THR A 239 -11.30 -11.67 -5.59
N GLU A 240 -11.79 -11.30 -6.79
CA GLU A 240 -12.25 -12.27 -7.80
C GLU A 240 -11.10 -13.17 -8.29
N ALA A 241 -9.92 -12.61 -8.53
CA ALA A 241 -8.75 -13.38 -8.94
C ALA A 241 -8.36 -14.42 -7.87
N ALA A 242 -8.31 -14.01 -6.60
CA ALA A 242 -8.10 -14.91 -5.46
C ALA A 242 -9.19 -15.99 -5.37
N GLY A 243 -10.44 -15.62 -5.60
CA GLY A 243 -11.59 -16.55 -5.64
C GLY A 243 -11.43 -17.64 -6.69
N ARG A 244 -10.98 -17.28 -7.90
CA ARG A 244 -10.68 -18.24 -8.97
C ARG A 244 -9.59 -19.23 -8.56
N LEU A 245 -8.50 -18.76 -7.95
CA LEU A 245 -7.41 -19.63 -7.48
C LEU A 245 -7.86 -20.61 -6.38
N LEU A 246 -8.73 -20.14 -5.49
CA LEU A 246 -9.26 -20.94 -4.37
C LEU A 246 -10.50 -21.77 -4.75
N SER A 247 -10.98 -21.67 -6.00
CA SER A 247 -12.28 -22.27 -6.44
C SER A 247 -13.43 -21.91 -5.46
N SER A 248 -13.49 -20.64 -5.07
CA SER A 248 -14.42 -20.14 -4.05
C SER A 248 -15.06 -18.82 -4.47
N PRO A 249 -16.36 -18.58 -4.22
CA PRO A 249 -16.97 -17.29 -4.46
C PRO A 249 -16.36 -16.21 -3.54
N VAL A 250 -16.40 -14.95 -3.98
CA VAL A 250 -15.79 -13.79 -3.30
C VAL A 250 -16.18 -13.71 -1.81
N GLY A 251 -17.46 -13.91 -1.47
CA GLY A 251 -17.92 -13.86 -0.08
C GLY A 251 -17.45 -15.01 0.82
N SER A 252 -16.70 -15.99 0.30
CA SER A 252 -16.25 -17.20 1.02
C SER A 252 -14.75 -17.42 0.97
N LEU A 253 -13.96 -16.37 0.68
CA LEU A 253 -12.50 -16.48 0.55
C LEU A 253 -11.80 -16.83 1.87
N ALA A 254 -12.20 -16.21 2.98
CA ALA A 254 -11.59 -16.49 4.29
C ALA A 254 -11.75 -17.96 4.70
N PRO A 255 -12.96 -18.56 4.67
CA PRO A 255 -13.10 -20.01 4.91
C PRO A 255 -12.35 -20.89 3.90
N ALA A 256 -12.21 -20.47 2.64
CA ALA A 256 -11.44 -21.23 1.64
C ALA A 256 -9.94 -21.20 1.96
N LEU A 257 -9.41 -20.07 2.38
CA LEU A 257 -8.02 -19.92 2.82
C LEU A 257 -7.73 -20.77 4.08
N GLU A 258 -8.62 -20.76 5.05
CA GLU A 258 -8.50 -21.59 6.24
C GLU A 258 -8.47 -23.09 5.89
N ARG A 259 -9.33 -23.55 4.98
CA ARG A 259 -9.30 -24.93 4.49
C ARG A 259 -7.97 -25.26 3.81
N LEU A 260 -7.43 -24.37 3.00
CA LEU A 260 -6.13 -24.54 2.35
C LEU A 260 -5.00 -24.67 3.36
N GLN A 261 -4.94 -23.79 4.36
CA GLN A 261 -3.94 -23.83 5.43
C GLN A 261 -4.03 -25.09 6.28
N ASN A 262 -5.25 -25.50 6.63
CA ASN A 262 -5.49 -26.73 7.39
C ASN A 262 -5.09 -27.98 6.55
N GLY A 263 -5.42 -27.97 5.26
CA GLY A 263 -5.02 -29.03 4.33
C GLY A 263 -3.50 -29.14 4.19
N GLU A 264 -2.80 -28.01 4.05
CA GLU A 264 -1.33 -27.96 4.02
C GLU A 264 -0.71 -28.54 5.31
N THR A 265 -1.24 -28.13 6.46
CA THR A 265 -0.78 -28.61 7.78
C THR A 265 -0.98 -30.14 7.90
N ALA A 266 -2.15 -30.65 7.49
CA ALA A 266 -2.45 -32.07 7.51
C ALA A 266 -1.54 -32.86 6.54
N LEU A 267 -1.25 -32.34 5.35
CA LEU A 267 -0.33 -32.95 4.40
C LEU A 267 1.10 -33.00 4.94
N LYS A 268 1.59 -31.94 5.58
CA LYS A 268 2.90 -31.90 6.24
C LYS A 268 3.00 -32.93 7.37
N ALA A 269 1.97 -33.05 8.18
CA ALA A 269 1.90 -34.06 9.25
C ALA A 269 1.91 -35.49 8.68
N ARG A 270 1.14 -35.73 7.61
CA ARG A 270 1.10 -37.03 6.94
C ARG A 270 2.44 -37.39 6.29
N LEU A 271 3.09 -36.40 5.64
CA LEU A 271 4.43 -36.59 5.07
C LEU A 271 5.43 -36.99 6.16
N ALA A 272 5.45 -36.26 7.28
CA ALA A 272 6.33 -36.58 8.42
C ALA A 272 6.08 -37.98 9.01
N ALA A 273 4.81 -38.42 9.08
CA ALA A 273 4.47 -39.77 9.53
C ALA A 273 4.97 -40.84 8.57
N LEU A 274 4.81 -40.65 7.26
CA LEU A 274 5.34 -41.57 6.24
C LEU A 274 6.86 -41.62 6.23
N GLN A 275 7.53 -40.48 6.41
CA GLN A 275 8.99 -40.43 6.52
C GLN A 275 9.48 -41.17 7.79
N ASN A 276 8.77 -41.09 8.91
CA ASN A 276 9.10 -41.87 10.10
C ASN A 276 8.93 -43.38 9.84
N THR A 277 7.83 -43.81 9.24
CA THR A 277 7.62 -45.21 8.87
C THR A 277 8.73 -45.71 7.96
N LEU A 278 9.12 -44.92 6.97
CA LEU A 278 10.24 -45.24 6.07
C LEU A 278 11.56 -45.35 6.87
N ALA A 279 11.83 -44.38 7.77
CA ALA A 279 13.03 -44.42 8.60
C ALA A 279 13.10 -45.66 9.47
N ASP A 280 11.97 -46.07 10.08
CA ASP A 280 11.88 -47.30 10.90
C ASP A 280 12.12 -48.56 10.07
N ALA A 281 11.61 -48.62 8.83
CA ALA A 281 11.85 -49.75 7.91
C ALA A 281 13.33 -49.85 7.52
N TYR A 282 13.99 -48.78 7.18
CA TYR A 282 15.44 -48.78 6.90
C TYR A 282 16.25 -49.17 8.14
N ALA A 283 15.88 -48.61 9.30
CA ALA A 283 16.54 -49.00 10.54
C ALA A 283 16.36 -50.50 10.85
N ALA A 284 15.15 -51.06 10.62
CA ALA A 284 14.89 -52.46 10.83
C ALA A 284 15.80 -53.37 9.99
N ALA A 285 16.16 -52.98 8.78
CA ALA A 285 17.01 -53.73 7.85
C ALA A 285 18.52 -53.50 8.09
N ALA A 286 18.92 -52.53 8.92
CA ALA A 286 20.32 -52.19 9.12
C ALA A 286 21.03 -53.15 10.14
N GLU A 287 22.29 -53.49 9.85
CA GLU A 287 23.12 -54.37 10.68
C GLU A 287 23.72 -53.59 11.87
N PRO A 288 23.65 -54.13 13.10
CA PRO A 288 24.24 -53.50 14.30
C PRO A 288 25.77 -53.35 14.16
N GLY A 289 26.29 -52.22 14.60
CA GLY A 289 27.72 -51.93 14.73
C GLY A 289 28.45 -51.64 13.40
N GLN A 290 27.75 -51.63 12.26
CA GLN A 290 28.38 -51.36 10.98
C GLN A 290 27.94 -49.97 10.41
N PRO A 291 28.90 -49.14 9.91
CA PRO A 291 28.54 -47.93 9.23
C PRO A 291 27.71 -48.21 7.95
N ALA A 292 26.74 -47.35 7.68
CA ALA A 292 25.82 -47.53 6.53
C ALA A 292 25.84 -46.29 5.62
N VAL A 293 25.87 -46.52 4.30
CA VAL A 293 25.67 -45.49 3.28
C VAL A 293 24.54 -45.95 2.35
N LEU A 294 23.43 -45.22 2.38
CA LEU A 294 22.17 -45.64 1.78
C LEU A 294 21.62 -44.62 0.79
N TRP A 295 21.08 -45.12 -0.29
CA TRP A 295 20.22 -44.35 -1.20
C TRP A 295 18.78 -44.37 -0.68
N VAL A 296 18.15 -43.21 -0.51
CA VAL A 296 16.77 -43.09 -0.06
C VAL A 296 15.99 -42.32 -1.12
N ASP A 297 15.40 -43.06 -2.04
CA ASP A 297 14.70 -42.48 -3.18
C ASP A 297 13.49 -41.65 -2.74
N GLY A 298 13.30 -40.46 -3.37
CA GLY A 298 12.20 -39.56 -3.10
C GLY A 298 12.26 -38.86 -1.74
N ALA A 299 13.32 -39.03 -0.94
CA ALA A 299 13.47 -38.33 0.34
C ALA A 299 13.96 -36.89 0.14
N ASP A 300 13.33 -35.95 0.82
CA ASP A 300 13.85 -34.61 1.03
C ASP A 300 14.88 -34.56 2.16
N GLY A 301 15.43 -33.37 2.45
CA GLY A 301 16.47 -33.24 3.49
C GLY A 301 16.00 -33.66 4.90
N ASP A 302 14.71 -33.52 5.24
CA ASP A 302 14.16 -33.98 6.51
C ASP A 302 13.97 -35.50 6.53
N GLY A 303 13.52 -36.08 5.43
CA GLY A 303 13.45 -37.53 5.25
C GLY A 303 14.82 -38.19 5.35
N LEU A 304 15.85 -37.67 4.66
CA LEU A 304 17.22 -38.16 4.78
C LEU A 304 17.72 -38.10 6.22
N ARG A 305 17.49 -36.99 6.92
CA ARG A 305 17.86 -36.82 8.31
C ARG A 305 17.21 -37.87 9.21
N ARG A 306 15.90 -38.12 9.06
CA ARG A 306 15.13 -39.08 9.84
C ARG A 306 15.68 -40.49 9.66
N VAL A 307 15.92 -40.91 8.42
CA VAL A 307 16.49 -42.25 8.12
C VAL A 307 17.87 -42.37 8.72
N ALA A 308 18.78 -41.42 8.51
CA ALA A 308 20.14 -41.48 9.04
C ALA A 308 20.15 -41.57 10.57
N MET A 309 19.35 -40.74 11.24
CA MET A 309 19.26 -40.74 12.73
C MET A 309 18.63 -42.02 13.28
N SER A 310 17.58 -42.55 12.60
CA SER A 310 16.92 -43.81 13.05
C SER A 310 17.87 -45.01 12.96
N ILE A 311 18.60 -45.10 11.85
CA ILE A 311 19.61 -46.16 11.66
C ILE A 311 20.71 -46.05 12.73
N THR A 312 21.28 -44.86 12.89
CA THR A 312 22.33 -44.62 13.88
C THR A 312 21.87 -44.93 15.30
N ALA A 313 20.66 -44.55 15.66
CA ALA A 313 20.09 -44.84 16.97
C ALA A 313 19.95 -46.36 17.22
N LYS A 314 19.61 -47.12 16.19
CA LYS A 314 19.46 -48.61 16.27
C LYS A 314 20.78 -49.35 16.22
N THR A 315 21.67 -48.95 15.29
CA THR A 315 22.90 -49.71 15.03
C THR A 315 24.07 -49.31 15.95
N GLY A 316 24.05 -48.11 16.50
CA GLY A 316 25.16 -47.51 17.25
C GLY A 316 26.35 -47.10 16.35
N ALA A 317 26.19 -47.17 15.02
CA ALA A 317 27.20 -46.82 14.04
C ALA A 317 26.83 -45.55 13.25
N ALA A 318 27.80 -44.94 12.54
CA ALA A 318 27.55 -43.82 11.71
C ALA A 318 26.73 -44.20 10.45
N CYS A 319 25.88 -43.30 10.01
CA CYS A 319 25.06 -43.49 8.81
C CYS A 319 25.07 -42.24 7.94
N CYS A 320 25.23 -42.48 6.61
CA CYS A 320 24.95 -41.47 5.59
C CYS A 320 23.78 -41.91 4.72
N THR A 321 22.87 -41.00 4.51
CA THR A 321 21.75 -41.16 3.56
C THR A 321 21.90 -40.16 2.43
N LEU A 322 21.59 -40.58 1.20
CA LEU A 322 21.72 -39.81 -0.01
C LEU A 322 20.44 -39.92 -0.85
N ALA A 323 20.08 -38.83 -1.52
CA ALA A 323 19.00 -38.77 -2.51
C ALA A 323 19.33 -37.75 -3.62
N PRO A 324 18.61 -37.75 -4.74
CA PRO A 324 18.71 -36.67 -5.71
C PRO A 324 18.35 -35.34 -5.06
N GLY A 325 19.16 -34.30 -5.32
CA GLY A 325 18.92 -32.96 -4.75
C GLY A 325 19.40 -31.86 -5.67
N GLY A 326 18.50 -31.00 -6.11
CA GLY A 326 18.83 -29.86 -6.96
C GLY A 326 19.59 -30.26 -8.23
N GLN A 327 20.84 -29.84 -8.38
CA GLN A 327 21.72 -30.22 -9.52
C GLN A 327 22.66 -31.40 -9.21
N GLY A 328 22.47 -32.08 -8.08
CA GLY A 328 23.36 -33.18 -7.67
C GLY A 328 22.73 -34.08 -6.60
N LEU A 329 23.45 -34.37 -5.52
CA LEU A 329 22.99 -35.24 -4.44
C LEU A 329 22.74 -34.39 -3.15
N ALA A 330 21.64 -34.66 -2.47
CA ALA A 330 21.45 -34.25 -1.07
C ALA A 330 21.98 -35.35 -0.13
N TYR A 331 22.55 -35.00 1.00
CA TYR A 331 23.04 -35.98 1.98
C TYR A 331 22.67 -35.59 3.43
N ALA A 332 22.57 -36.60 4.28
CA ALA A 332 22.52 -36.43 5.72
C ALA A 332 23.44 -37.49 6.39
N LEU A 333 24.32 -37.01 7.28
CA LEU A 333 25.27 -37.81 8.06
C LEU A 333 24.87 -37.78 9.53
N ALA A 334 24.74 -38.93 10.16
CA ALA A 334 24.46 -39.05 11.60
C ALA A 334 25.48 -40.00 12.26
N SER A 335 25.87 -39.74 13.50
CA SER A 335 26.71 -40.62 14.29
C SER A 335 26.09 -40.90 15.67
N ALA A 336 26.53 -42.01 16.31
CA ALA A 336 26.17 -42.27 17.68
C ALA A 336 26.59 -41.15 18.66
N PRO A 337 26.00 -41.05 19.83
CA PRO A 337 26.39 -40.05 20.83
C PRO A 337 27.89 -40.05 21.10
N GLY A 338 28.50 -38.85 21.03
CA GLY A 338 29.95 -38.67 21.24
C GLY A 338 30.77 -38.67 19.93
N GLY A 339 30.19 -39.05 18.78
CA GLY A 339 30.87 -38.96 17.49
C GLY A 339 30.90 -37.54 16.95
N ASP A 340 31.93 -37.23 16.18
CA ASP A 340 32.06 -35.93 15.50
C ASP A 340 32.30 -36.12 13.99
N LEU A 341 31.30 -35.74 13.19
CA LEU A 341 31.28 -35.90 11.75
C LEU A 341 31.68 -34.64 10.98
N ARG A 342 32.08 -33.56 11.67
CA ARG A 342 32.35 -32.28 11.01
C ARG A 342 33.54 -32.32 10.06
N GLU A 343 34.61 -33.03 10.38
CA GLU A 343 35.78 -33.18 9.49
C GLU A 343 35.43 -34.08 8.29
N ILE A 344 34.65 -35.16 8.50
CA ILE A 344 34.16 -36.01 7.41
C ILE A 344 33.25 -35.22 6.47
N CYS A 345 32.32 -34.42 7.02
CA CYS A 345 31.45 -33.54 6.25
C CYS A 345 32.26 -32.52 5.42
N LYS A 346 33.31 -31.94 5.99
CA LYS A 346 34.19 -30.99 5.31
C LYS A 346 34.98 -31.67 4.19
N ALA A 347 35.53 -32.85 4.44
CA ALA A 347 36.24 -33.63 3.44
C ALA A 347 35.31 -34.07 2.27
N LEU A 348 34.10 -34.53 2.59
CA LEU A 348 33.06 -34.86 1.62
C LEU A 348 32.69 -33.66 0.72
N ASN A 349 32.44 -32.49 1.34
CA ASN A 349 32.14 -31.29 0.58
C ASN A 349 33.31 -30.84 -0.33
N ALA A 350 34.55 -30.99 0.15
CA ALA A 350 35.74 -30.68 -0.66
C ALA A 350 35.91 -31.61 -1.85
N ALA A 351 35.68 -32.92 -1.66
CA ALA A 351 35.84 -33.92 -2.70
C ALA A 351 34.79 -33.80 -3.80
N TYR A 352 33.54 -33.41 -3.47
CA TYR A 352 32.41 -33.47 -4.41
C TYR A 352 31.76 -32.07 -4.62
N GLN A 353 32.51 -31.00 -4.45
CA GLN A 353 32.06 -29.61 -4.65
C GLN A 353 30.76 -29.32 -3.87
N GLY A 354 30.68 -29.88 -2.67
CA GLY A 354 29.49 -29.81 -1.83
C GLY A 354 29.40 -28.54 -0.98
N ARG A 355 28.22 -28.34 -0.46
CA ARG A 355 27.91 -27.31 0.54
C ARG A 355 27.09 -27.94 1.66
N GLY A 356 27.54 -27.83 2.87
CA GLY A 356 26.84 -28.38 4.02
C GLY A 356 27.62 -28.20 5.28
N GLY A 357 27.04 -28.64 6.40
CA GLY A 357 27.61 -28.57 7.71
C GLY A 357 26.63 -29.03 8.78
N GLY A 358 27.01 -28.87 10.04
CA GLY A 358 26.15 -29.24 11.13
C GLY A 358 26.84 -29.15 12.49
N LYS A 359 26.37 -29.95 13.44
CA LYS A 359 26.92 -30.14 14.79
C LYS A 359 27.65 -31.48 14.86
N PRO A 360 28.46 -31.79 15.89
CA PRO A 360 29.27 -33.01 15.94
C PRO A 360 28.54 -34.29 15.54
N GLY A 361 27.40 -34.58 16.10
CA GLY A 361 26.64 -35.81 15.84
C GLY A 361 25.78 -35.81 14.58
N PHE A 362 25.72 -34.69 13.83
CA PHE A 362 24.85 -34.62 12.65
C PHE A 362 25.30 -33.52 11.69
N CYS A 363 25.46 -33.86 10.41
CA CYS A 363 25.72 -32.93 9.32
C CYS A 363 24.79 -33.20 8.14
N GLN A 364 24.47 -32.18 7.38
CA GLN A 364 23.68 -32.31 6.15
C GLN A 364 24.12 -31.30 5.09
N GLY A 365 23.82 -31.59 3.82
CA GLY A 365 24.19 -30.70 2.74
C GLY A 365 23.81 -31.24 1.37
N SER A 366 24.46 -30.67 0.36
CA SER A 366 24.34 -31.07 -1.05
C SER A 366 25.71 -31.20 -1.68
N LEU A 367 25.82 -32.09 -2.65
CA LEU A 367 27.02 -32.32 -3.48
C LEU A 367 26.69 -31.95 -4.91
N ALA A 368 27.53 -31.17 -5.57
CA ALA A 368 27.33 -30.77 -6.96
C ALA A 368 27.95 -31.73 -7.96
N SER A 369 28.79 -32.66 -7.50
CA SER A 369 29.44 -33.67 -8.33
C SER A 369 29.49 -35.04 -7.65
N GLY A 370 29.82 -36.07 -8.35
CA GLY A 370 29.93 -37.45 -7.86
C GLY A 370 28.66 -38.29 -8.05
N SER A 371 28.84 -39.60 -8.32
CA SER A 371 27.74 -40.56 -8.30
C SER A 371 27.54 -41.13 -6.90
N PHE A 372 26.40 -41.79 -6.66
CA PHE A 372 26.13 -42.48 -5.39
C PHE A 372 27.26 -43.46 -5.02
N GLU A 373 27.72 -44.27 -5.97
CA GLU A 373 28.76 -45.28 -5.69
C GLU A 373 30.11 -44.62 -5.29
N GLN A 374 30.51 -43.55 -5.98
CA GLN A 374 31.72 -42.80 -5.62
C GLN A 374 31.65 -42.20 -4.21
N VAL A 375 30.51 -41.60 -3.87
CA VAL A 375 30.28 -41.03 -2.54
C VAL A 375 30.21 -42.11 -1.48
N LYS A 376 29.58 -43.22 -1.75
CA LYS A 376 29.49 -44.40 -0.89
C LYS A 376 30.87 -44.97 -0.57
N ASP A 377 31.70 -45.21 -1.61
CA ASP A 377 33.07 -45.75 -1.45
C ASP A 377 33.93 -44.78 -0.63
N PHE A 378 33.83 -43.49 -0.91
CA PHE A 378 34.53 -42.46 -0.11
C PHE A 378 34.13 -42.52 1.38
N LEU A 379 32.85 -42.57 1.66
CA LEU A 379 32.33 -42.58 3.05
C LEU A 379 32.63 -43.89 3.79
N LEU A 380 32.50 -45.06 3.14
CA LEU A 380 32.81 -46.34 3.78
C LEU A 380 34.30 -46.48 4.13
N ASN A 381 35.18 -45.77 3.43
CA ASN A 381 36.63 -45.71 3.78
C ASN A 381 36.94 -44.65 4.84
N THR A 382 35.99 -43.80 5.22
CA THR A 382 36.22 -42.63 6.12
C THR A 382 35.42 -42.73 7.44
N LEU A 383 34.25 -43.41 7.44
CA LEU A 383 33.41 -43.68 8.61
C LEU A 383 33.90 -44.87 9.39
#